data_697a2b4eca027ff4a0eaa3daa9515862
#
_entry.id   697a2b4eca027ff4a0eaa3daa9515862
#
_cell.length_a   1.000
_cell.length_b   1.000
_cell.length_c   1.000
_cell.angle_alpha   90.00
_cell.angle_beta   90.00
_cell.angle_gamma   90.00
#
_symmetry.space_group_name_H-M   'P 1'
#
loop_
_entity.id
_entity.type
_entity.pdbx_description
1 polymer ?
#
loop_
_entity_poly.entity_id
_entity_poly.type
_entity_poly.pdbx_seq_one_letter_code
_entity_poly.pdbx_strand_id
1 'polypeptide(L)'
;VETYVLGLHKSEASFQVAMKENEAIHYEEDYSVKYDGFDPKKAESYIMFNFLKNSHLKNSMEFAAPIQKELIARTRMPDREVRQAGFIVLMDVGMPAVLIETGFISNPHDQKILTSESGQTNIARAIFAAFQTYKNSVERNSVVLTGGPE
;
A
#
# COMPACT_ATOMS: atom_id res chain seq x y z
N VAL A 1 -11.57 2.04 4.49
CA VAL A 1 -10.10 1.93 4.42
C VAL A 1 -9.68 0.77 3.55
N GLU A 2 -8.61 0.92 2.81
CA GLU A 2 -8.02 -0.11 1.95
C GLU A 2 -6.50 -0.05 2.09
N THR A 3 -5.82 -1.20 2.06
CA THR A 3 -4.37 -1.22 2.05
C THR A 3 -3.89 -1.93 0.79
N TYR A 4 -3.02 -1.29 0.03
CA TYR A 4 -2.51 -1.82 -1.23
C TYR A 4 -1.05 -2.22 -1.12
N VAL A 5 -0.70 -3.28 -1.83
CA VAL A 5 0.68 -3.65 -2.15
C VAL A 5 0.87 -3.68 -3.65
N LEU A 6 2.12 -3.51 -4.10
CA LEU A 6 2.44 -3.60 -5.51
C LEU A 6 2.11 -4.99 -6.04
N GLY A 7 1.38 -5.07 -7.14
CA GLY A 7 1.06 -6.33 -7.81
C GLY A 7 0.01 -6.16 -8.91
N LEU A 8 -0.40 -7.29 -9.49
CA LEU A 8 -1.50 -7.30 -10.46
C LEU A 8 -2.81 -6.91 -9.77
N HIS A 9 -3.50 -5.95 -10.35
CA HIS A 9 -4.87 -5.66 -9.96
C HIS A 9 -5.77 -6.87 -10.28
N LYS A 10 -6.54 -7.30 -9.27
CA LYS A 10 -7.48 -8.44 -9.41
C LYS A 10 -8.90 -8.01 -9.73
N SER A 11 -9.17 -6.71 -9.77
CA SER A 11 -10.49 -6.13 -10.05
C SER A 11 -10.37 -4.84 -10.82
N GLU A 12 -11.39 -4.54 -11.63
CA GLU A 12 -11.51 -3.25 -12.33
C GLU A 12 -11.45 -2.08 -11.34
N ALA A 13 -12.08 -2.18 -10.18
CA ALA A 13 -12.05 -1.14 -9.16
C ALA A 13 -10.61 -0.82 -8.70
N SER A 14 -9.78 -1.85 -8.44
CA SER A 14 -8.37 -1.65 -8.06
C SER A 14 -7.54 -1.06 -9.20
N PHE A 15 -7.87 -1.41 -10.45
CA PHE A 15 -7.23 -0.82 -11.63
C PHE A 15 -7.55 0.68 -11.74
N GLN A 16 -8.81 1.07 -11.59
CA GLN A 16 -9.23 2.47 -11.67
C GLN A 16 -8.59 3.33 -10.58
N VAL A 17 -8.44 2.81 -9.36
CA VAL A 17 -7.74 3.52 -8.28
C VAL A 17 -6.27 3.72 -8.64
N ALA A 18 -5.57 2.66 -9.07
CA ALA A 18 -4.16 2.76 -9.46
C ALA A 18 -3.96 3.71 -10.66
N MET A 19 -4.84 3.66 -11.66
CA MET A 19 -4.79 4.54 -12.82
C MET A 19 -4.90 6.01 -12.40
N LYS A 20 -5.85 6.33 -11.53
CA LYS A 20 -6.07 7.69 -11.04
C LYS A 20 -4.87 8.22 -10.24
N GLU A 21 -4.34 7.40 -9.32
CA GLU A 21 -3.17 7.79 -8.53
C GLU A 21 -1.92 7.94 -9.39
N ASN A 22 -1.73 7.03 -10.36
CA ASN A 22 -0.59 7.09 -11.28
C ASN A 22 -0.65 8.27 -12.25
N GLU A 23 -1.81 8.88 -12.49
CA GLU A 23 -1.90 10.12 -13.29
C GLU A 23 -1.04 11.26 -12.72
N ALA A 24 -0.72 11.23 -11.43
CA ALA A 24 0.14 12.22 -10.79
C ALA A 24 1.54 12.31 -11.39
N ILE A 25 2.05 11.25 -12.04
CA ILE A 25 3.36 11.28 -12.72
C ILE A 25 3.43 12.33 -13.84
N HIS A 26 2.30 12.68 -14.46
CA HIS A 26 2.26 13.69 -15.52
C HIS A 26 2.61 15.11 -15.04
N TYR A 27 2.61 15.35 -13.72
CA TYR A 27 3.06 16.61 -13.13
C TYR A 27 4.58 16.64 -12.91
N GLU A 28 5.29 15.52 -13.10
CA GLU A 28 6.73 15.45 -12.97
C GLU A 28 7.40 15.83 -14.31
N GLU A 29 8.47 16.62 -14.23
CA GLU A 29 9.32 16.89 -15.40
C GLU A 29 10.01 15.58 -15.80
N ASP A 30 10.15 15.33 -17.10
CA ASP A 30 10.79 14.14 -17.68
C ASP A 30 10.16 12.78 -17.30
N TYR A 31 8.87 12.76 -16.91
CA TYR A 31 8.19 11.54 -16.50
C TYR A 31 8.33 10.38 -17.50
N SER A 32 8.34 10.67 -18.79
CA SER A 32 8.45 9.66 -19.86
C SER A 32 9.80 8.92 -19.84
N VAL A 33 10.87 9.61 -19.46
CA VAL A 33 12.22 9.02 -19.31
C VAL A 33 12.33 8.31 -17.96
N LYS A 34 11.86 8.96 -16.89
CA LYS A 34 11.92 8.44 -15.52
C LYS A 34 11.16 7.13 -15.35
N TYR A 35 10.04 6.96 -16.05
CA TYR A 35 9.17 5.79 -15.96
C TYR A 35 9.16 4.94 -17.23
N ASP A 36 10.23 4.96 -18.02
CA ASP A 36 10.41 4.13 -19.22
C ASP A 36 9.20 4.13 -20.18
N GLY A 37 8.55 5.29 -20.35
CA GLY A 37 7.39 5.44 -21.21
C GLY A 37 6.09 4.84 -20.66
N PHE A 38 6.02 4.56 -19.35
CA PHE A 38 4.79 4.12 -18.71
C PHE A 38 3.66 5.13 -18.96
N ASP A 39 2.52 4.62 -19.42
CA ASP A 39 1.30 5.40 -19.60
C ASP A 39 0.22 4.88 -18.64
N PRO A 40 -0.16 5.64 -17.61
CA PRO A 40 -1.15 5.20 -16.61
C PRO A 40 -2.53 4.89 -17.21
N LYS A 41 -2.82 5.34 -18.42
CA LYS A 41 -4.09 5.09 -19.11
C LYS A 41 -4.11 3.81 -19.94
N LYS A 42 -2.97 3.15 -20.11
CA LYS A 42 -2.83 1.92 -20.91
C LYS A 42 -2.68 0.69 -20.04
N ALA A 43 -3.59 -0.26 -20.16
CA ALA A 43 -3.53 -1.52 -19.43
C ALA A 43 -2.23 -2.30 -19.73
N GLU A 44 -1.70 -2.19 -20.96
CA GLU A 44 -0.46 -2.83 -21.38
C GLU A 44 0.74 -2.36 -20.57
N SER A 45 0.77 -1.07 -20.17
CA SER A 45 1.82 -0.52 -19.31
C SER A 45 1.88 -1.25 -17.97
N TYR A 46 0.74 -1.64 -17.40
CA TYR A 46 0.67 -2.39 -16.14
C TYR A 46 1.12 -3.83 -16.28
N ILE A 47 1.01 -4.44 -17.46
CA ILE A 47 1.46 -5.81 -17.72
C ILE A 47 2.99 -5.87 -17.66
N MET A 48 3.70 -4.92 -18.25
CA MET A 48 5.15 -4.84 -18.20
C MET A 48 5.68 -4.79 -16.76
N PHE A 49 5.02 -4.03 -15.88
CA PHE A 49 5.43 -3.92 -14.47
C PHE A 49 5.29 -5.22 -13.68
N ASN A 50 4.44 -6.14 -14.12
CA ASN A 50 4.28 -7.44 -13.45
C ASN A 50 5.43 -8.40 -13.69
N PHE A 51 6.19 -8.21 -14.76
CA PHE A 51 7.43 -8.95 -15.01
C PHE A 51 8.61 -8.44 -14.18
N LEU A 52 8.54 -7.21 -13.67
CA LEU A 52 9.51 -6.71 -12.70
C LEU A 52 9.26 -7.45 -11.38
N LYS A 53 10.19 -8.33 -11.02
CA LYS A 53 10.09 -9.19 -9.82
C LYS A 53 9.80 -8.34 -8.59
N ASN A 54 8.59 -8.40 -8.08
CA ASN A 54 8.27 -7.89 -6.76
C ASN A 54 8.81 -8.85 -5.69
N SER A 55 10.13 -8.78 -5.45
CA SER A 55 10.82 -9.61 -4.45
C SER A 55 10.30 -9.37 -3.03
N HIS A 56 9.61 -8.24 -2.82
CA HIS A 56 9.10 -7.84 -1.50
C HIS A 56 7.59 -8.09 -1.32
N LEU A 57 6.88 -8.66 -2.30
CA LEU A 57 5.43 -8.84 -2.24
C LEU A 57 4.97 -9.56 -0.97
N LYS A 58 5.63 -10.67 -0.62
CA LYS A 58 5.29 -11.45 0.58
C LYS A 58 5.40 -10.58 1.84
N ASN A 59 6.52 -9.91 2.01
CA ASN A 59 6.78 -9.06 3.18
C ASN A 59 5.87 -7.82 3.20
N SER A 60 5.54 -7.27 2.03
CA SER A 60 4.56 -6.18 1.91
C SER A 60 3.15 -6.63 2.32
N MET A 61 2.74 -7.85 1.94
CA MET A 61 1.46 -8.43 2.39
C MET A 61 1.45 -8.68 3.89
N GLU A 62 2.56 -9.18 4.47
CA GLU A 62 2.71 -9.37 5.92
C GLU A 62 2.68 -8.04 6.68
N PHE A 63 3.10 -6.94 6.06
CA PHE A 63 2.99 -5.59 6.63
C PHE A 63 1.59 -4.99 6.44
N ALA A 64 0.97 -5.18 5.30
CA ALA A 64 -0.36 -4.65 4.98
C ALA A 64 -1.47 -5.23 5.86
N ALA A 65 -1.41 -6.53 6.17
CA ALA A 65 -2.45 -7.20 6.94
C ALA A 65 -2.68 -6.62 8.35
N PRO A 66 -1.66 -6.40 9.20
CA PRO A 66 -1.84 -5.73 10.48
C PRO A 66 -2.29 -4.27 10.33
N ILE A 67 -1.87 -3.53 9.29
CA ILE A 67 -2.33 -2.16 9.03
C ILE A 67 -3.84 -2.15 8.80
N GLN A 68 -4.33 -2.98 7.88
CA GLN A 68 -5.75 -3.07 7.59
C GLN A 68 -6.56 -3.40 8.84
N LYS A 69 -6.12 -4.40 9.62
CA LYS A 69 -6.76 -4.82 10.86
C LYS A 69 -6.84 -3.70 11.90
N GLU A 70 -5.73 -2.99 12.15
CA GLU A 70 -5.67 -1.92 13.14
C GLU A 70 -6.50 -0.70 12.72
N LEU A 71 -6.51 -0.36 11.43
CA LEU A 71 -7.33 0.73 10.90
C LEU A 71 -8.81 0.47 11.13
N ILE A 72 -9.31 -0.71 10.78
CA ILE A 72 -10.72 -1.09 10.99
C ILE A 72 -11.07 -1.04 12.48
N ALA A 73 -10.22 -1.61 13.34
CA ALA A 73 -10.48 -1.67 14.77
C ALA A 73 -10.57 -0.28 15.43
N ARG A 74 -9.76 0.69 14.99
CA ARG A 74 -9.68 2.02 15.61
C ARG A 74 -10.59 3.06 14.97
N THR A 75 -10.85 2.94 13.67
CA THR A 75 -11.66 3.93 12.93
C THR A 75 -13.11 3.51 12.75
N ARG A 76 -13.40 2.20 12.83
CA ARG A 76 -14.69 1.60 12.50
C ARG A 76 -15.17 1.90 11.07
N MET A 77 -14.26 2.29 10.18
CA MET A 77 -14.54 2.44 8.77
C MET A 77 -14.75 1.07 8.12
N PRO A 78 -15.53 0.98 7.02
CA PRO A 78 -15.72 -0.26 6.28
C PRO A 78 -14.40 -0.90 5.87
N ASP A 79 -14.29 -2.21 6.10
CA ASP A 79 -13.18 -3.02 5.62
C ASP A 79 -13.30 -3.23 4.11
N ARG A 80 -12.29 -2.78 3.35
CA ARG A 80 -12.20 -3.01 1.91
C ARG A 80 -11.00 -3.89 1.55
N GLU A 81 -10.44 -4.56 2.56
CA GLU A 81 -9.39 -5.57 2.44
C GLU A 81 -8.00 -5.05 2.05
N VAL A 82 -7.03 -5.97 2.11
CA VAL A 82 -5.71 -5.80 1.51
C VAL A 82 -5.79 -6.19 0.03
N ARG A 83 -5.35 -5.30 -0.85
CA ARG A 83 -5.46 -5.45 -2.29
C ARG A 83 -4.11 -5.35 -2.99
N GLN A 84 -4.09 -5.74 -4.24
CA GLN A 84 -2.95 -5.57 -5.13
C GLN A 84 -3.33 -4.65 -6.28
N ALA A 85 -2.44 -3.70 -6.60
CA ALA A 85 -2.57 -2.87 -7.79
C ALA A 85 -1.20 -2.34 -8.23
N GLY A 86 -1.13 -1.89 -9.47
CA GLY A 86 0.10 -1.40 -10.10
C GLY A 86 0.40 0.06 -9.76
N PHE A 87 0.58 0.37 -8.48
CA PHE A 87 0.97 1.72 -8.06
C PHE A 87 2.43 2.00 -8.37
N ILE A 88 2.67 3.00 -9.20
CA ILE A 88 4.02 3.40 -9.61
C ILE A 88 4.88 3.83 -8.41
N VAL A 89 4.29 4.49 -7.44
CA VAL A 89 4.98 4.94 -6.22
C VAL A 89 5.57 3.78 -5.39
N LEU A 90 5.07 2.56 -5.58
CA LEU A 90 5.58 1.36 -4.90
C LEU A 90 6.58 0.56 -5.74
N MET A 91 6.85 0.96 -6.97
CA MET A 91 7.51 0.12 -7.96
C MET A 91 9.01 -0.02 -7.72
N ASP A 92 9.70 1.09 -7.52
CA ASP A 92 11.17 1.12 -7.35
C ASP A 92 11.60 1.12 -5.88
N VAL A 93 10.72 0.65 -5.01
CA VAL A 93 11.00 0.58 -3.58
C VAL A 93 11.73 -0.73 -3.27
N GLY A 94 13.02 -0.65 -2.91
CA GLY A 94 13.88 -1.78 -2.56
C GLY A 94 13.61 -2.40 -1.18
N MET A 95 12.37 -2.25 -0.65
CA MET A 95 11.94 -2.76 0.65
C MET A 95 10.44 -3.09 0.65
N PRO A 96 9.91 -3.79 1.65
CA PRO A 96 8.47 -3.95 1.83
C PRO A 96 7.76 -2.61 1.89
N ALA A 97 6.77 -2.40 1.03
CA ALA A 97 6.07 -1.14 0.88
C ALA A 97 4.56 -1.34 0.71
N VAL A 98 3.79 -0.38 1.23
CA VAL A 98 2.33 -0.37 1.18
C VAL A 98 1.83 1.04 0.86
N LEU A 99 0.68 1.12 0.20
CA LEU A 99 -0.11 2.35 0.04
C LEU A 99 -1.40 2.19 0.84
N ILE A 100 -1.70 3.18 1.68
CA ILE A 100 -2.85 3.12 2.58
C ILE A 100 -3.87 4.17 2.18
N GLU A 101 -5.03 3.71 1.70
CA GLU A 101 -6.22 4.54 1.51
C GLU A 101 -6.94 4.67 2.85
N THR A 102 -6.69 5.76 3.55
CA THR A 102 -7.22 5.99 4.90
C THR A 102 -8.72 6.31 4.92
N GLY A 103 -9.33 6.52 3.76
CA GLY A 103 -10.75 6.78 3.56
C GLY A 103 -10.99 7.66 2.34
N PHE A 104 -12.24 7.85 1.99
CA PHE A 104 -12.67 8.62 0.82
C PHE A 104 -13.28 9.94 1.26
N ILE A 105 -12.63 11.07 0.93
CA ILE A 105 -13.09 12.41 1.34
C ILE A 105 -14.46 12.76 0.75
N SER A 106 -14.84 12.13 -0.35
CA SER A 106 -16.15 12.26 -0.97
C SER A 106 -17.28 11.50 -0.22
N ASN A 107 -16.93 10.61 0.71
CA ASN A 107 -17.87 9.93 1.57
C ASN A 107 -18.10 10.73 2.85
N PRO A 108 -19.32 11.18 3.19
CA PRO A 108 -19.59 12.02 4.35
C PRO A 108 -19.21 11.38 5.69
N HIS A 109 -19.28 10.07 5.81
CA HIS A 109 -18.87 9.35 7.03
C HIS A 109 -17.34 9.37 7.17
N ASP A 110 -16.61 9.01 6.10
CA ASP A 110 -15.15 8.98 6.10
C ASP A 110 -14.60 10.40 6.29
N GLN A 111 -15.20 11.40 5.61
CA GLN A 111 -14.83 12.81 5.73
C GLN A 111 -14.81 13.27 7.20
N LYS A 112 -15.86 12.94 7.98
CA LYS A 112 -15.91 13.31 9.40
C LYS A 112 -14.76 12.74 10.22
N ILE A 113 -14.32 11.53 9.90
CA ILE A 113 -13.18 10.89 10.56
C ILE A 113 -11.88 11.53 10.09
N LEU A 114 -11.69 11.68 8.77
CA LEU A 114 -10.48 12.23 8.17
C LEU A 114 -10.19 13.68 8.58
N THR A 115 -11.22 14.48 8.85
CA THR A 115 -11.10 15.89 9.22
C THR A 115 -11.13 16.14 10.73
N SER A 116 -11.36 15.10 11.56
CA SER A 116 -11.35 15.24 13.02
C SER A 116 -9.98 14.90 13.60
N GLU A 117 -9.55 15.64 14.63
CA GLU A 117 -8.30 15.39 15.35
C GLU A 117 -8.26 13.96 15.93
N SER A 118 -9.37 13.50 16.52
CA SER A 118 -9.48 12.15 17.06
C SER A 118 -9.37 11.06 15.97
N GLY A 119 -9.98 11.29 14.81
CA GLY A 119 -9.90 10.38 13.68
C GLY A 119 -8.48 10.28 13.13
N GLN A 120 -7.82 11.41 12.91
CA GLN A 120 -6.43 11.46 12.46
C GLN A 120 -5.49 10.78 13.45
N THR A 121 -5.67 11.03 14.75
CA THR A 121 -4.90 10.38 15.82
C THR A 121 -5.13 8.86 15.83
N ASN A 122 -6.36 8.40 15.64
CA ASN A 122 -6.67 6.97 15.60
C ASN A 122 -6.04 6.29 14.37
N ILE A 123 -6.05 6.93 13.21
CA ILE A 123 -5.39 6.45 12.00
C ILE A 123 -3.87 6.34 12.24
N ALA A 124 -3.24 7.38 12.76
CA ALA A 124 -1.80 7.38 13.05
C ALA A 124 -1.41 6.27 14.05
N ARG A 125 -2.20 6.10 15.11
CA ARG A 125 -2.00 5.04 16.11
C ARG A 125 -2.19 3.63 15.52
N ALA A 126 -3.14 3.47 14.59
CA ALA A 126 -3.35 2.21 13.89
C ALA A 126 -2.11 1.81 13.08
N ILE A 127 -1.62 2.74 12.26
CA ILE A 127 -0.43 2.54 11.42
C ILE A 127 0.80 2.23 12.30
N PHE A 128 1.00 3.00 13.37
CA PHE A 128 2.13 2.79 14.28
C PHE A 128 2.08 1.42 14.97
N ALA A 129 0.92 1.01 15.50
CA ALA A 129 0.75 -0.29 16.16
C ALA A 129 1.01 -1.45 15.18
N ALA A 130 0.52 -1.33 13.95
CA ALA A 130 0.76 -2.30 12.90
C ALA A 130 2.24 -2.38 12.51
N PHE A 131 2.91 -1.24 12.39
CA PHE A 131 4.36 -1.20 12.14
C PHE A 131 5.15 -1.89 13.25
N GLN A 132 4.83 -1.65 14.52
CA GLN A 132 5.47 -2.34 15.64
C GLN A 132 5.27 -3.86 15.58
N THR A 133 4.06 -4.30 15.22
CA THR A 133 3.75 -5.73 15.06
C THR A 133 4.59 -6.35 13.95
N TYR A 134 4.68 -5.70 12.80
CA TYR A 134 5.48 -6.14 11.66
C TYR A 134 6.98 -6.16 12.02
N LYS A 135 7.52 -5.07 12.59
CA LYS A 135 8.91 -4.96 13.04
C LYS A 135 9.28 -6.12 13.95
N ASN A 136 8.49 -6.36 14.99
CA ASN A 136 8.73 -7.44 15.94
C ASN A 136 8.71 -8.85 15.30
N SER A 137 7.89 -9.03 14.26
CA SER A 137 7.85 -10.28 13.48
C SER A 137 9.13 -10.49 12.68
N VAL A 138 9.59 -9.45 11.99
CA VAL A 138 10.83 -9.50 11.20
C VAL A 138 12.05 -9.74 12.07
N GLU A 139 12.17 -9.03 13.19
CA GLU A 139 13.29 -9.16 14.11
C GLU A 139 13.35 -10.56 14.74
N ARG A 140 12.22 -11.13 15.15
CA ARG A 140 12.17 -12.51 15.67
C ARG A 140 12.61 -13.53 14.62
N ASN A 141 12.16 -13.39 13.39
CA ASN A 141 12.54 -14.31 12.32
C ASN A 141 14.03 -14.20 11.97
N SER A 142 14.63 -13.01 12.07
CA SER A 142 16.06 -12.81 11.84
C SER A 142 16.91 -13.49 12.94
N VAL A 143 16.50 -13.43 14.19
CA VAL A 143 17.21 -14.09 15.32
C VAL A 143 17.19 -15.62 15.17
N VAL A 144 16.07 -16.19 14.72
CA VAL A 144 15.97 -17.65 14.50
C VAL A 144 16.89 -18.13 13.38
N LEU A 145 17.12 -17.30 12.35
CA LEU A 145 17.99 -17.66 11.24
C LEU A 145 19.50 -17.51 11.55
N THR A 146 19.85 -16.68 12.54
CA THR A 146 21.26 -16.44 12.94
C THR A 146 21.70 -17.25 14.15
N GLY A 147 20.76 -17.86 14.87
CA GLY A 147 21.01 -18.70 16.05
C GLY A 147 21.10 -20.17 15.69
N GLY A 148 22.09 -20.57 14.88
CA GLY A 148 22.55 -21.96 14.83
C GLY A 148 23.36 -22.27 16.11
N PRO A 149 23.22 -23.49 16.68
CA PRO A 149 23.97 -23.86 17.88
C PRO A 149 25.48 -23.89 17.60
N GLU A 150 26.27 -23.26 18.47
CA GLU A 150 27.69 -23.63 18.64
C GLU A 150 27.80 -25.05 19.21
#